data_0192aa343e81242c6ffead57fdae3631
#
_entry.id   0192aa343e81242c6ffead57fdae3631
#
_cell.length_a   1.000
_cell.length_b   1.000
_cell.length_c   1.000
_cell.angle_alpha   90.00
_cell.angle_beta   90.00
_cell.angle_gamma   90.00
#
_symmetry.space_group_name_H-M   'P 1'
#
loop_
_entity.id
_entity.type
_entity.pdbx_description
1 polymer ?
#
loop_
_entity_poly.entity_id
_entity_poly.type
_entity_poly.pdbx_seq_one_letter_code
_entity_poly.pdbx_strand_id
1 'polypeptide(L)'
;MGPRAVAWIVLLNKRFGLSHGKTAAVLREWFHLDVRASAVTHALHRAARQAMPTYTALQTTVRGSPMVSPDETSWKVGGRSWWLWAFVTPTTALYAIQPGRGFAQAASVLGPNYAGVLVRDGWQGYRPFTAAGHQTCLAHLLRRCRELRELSPRERWPRRVAALLTAALTLRDDARRGTVRPAAQRARYRQLTRRLHHLIDTVPRSGALYHLAEHLRREEPAVFRFLNDPAVDATNWRAEHALRPAVVNRKISGGNRTPRGAATQQVLTSVVQTARLRGISPQQVIVQLLHAQTPAPSPALN
;
A
#
# COMPACT_ATOMS: atom_id res chain seq x y z
N MET A 1 -29.92 7.45 14.15
CA MET A 1 -29.16 8.01 13.01
C MET A 1 -29.29 7.02 11.85
N GLY A 2 -29.85 7.50 10.73
CA GLY A 2 -30.13 6.67 9.54
C GLY A 2 -28.87 6.36 8.73
N PRO A 3 -28.92 5.38 7.80
CA PRO A 3 -27.78 4.89 7.04
C PRO A 3 -27.03 5.99 6.26
N ARG A 4 -27.75 6.93 5.64
CA ARG A 4 -27.13 8.06 4.90
C ARG A 4 -26.29 8.96 5.81
N ALA A 5 -26.78 9.30 7.00
CA ALA A 5 -26.01 10.11 7.95
C ALA A 5 -24.75 9.37 8.45
N VAL A 6 -24.85 8.05 8.70
CA VAL A 6 -23.69 7.24 9.06
C VAL A 6 -22.69 7.17 7.92
N ALA A 7 -23.14 7.05 6.67
CA ALA A 7 -22.26 7.06 5.50
C ALA A 7 -21.48 8.40 5.39
N TRP A 8 -22.15 9.54 5.63
CA TRP A 8 -21.46 10.84 5.70
C TRP A 8 -20.42 10.90 6.83
N ILE A 9 -20.75 10.38 8.01
CA ILE A 9 -19.78 10.28 9.13
C ILE A 9 -18.54 9.49 8.70
N VAL A 10 -18.74 8.34 8.06
CA VAL A 10 -17.63 7.52 7.56
C VAL A 10 -16.77 8.29 6.56
N LEU A 11 -17.38 8.95 5.59
CA LEU A 11 -16.64 9.71 4.57
C LEU A 11 -15.91 10.92 5.15
N LEU A 12 -16.58 11.73 5.96
CA LEU A 12 -15.96 12.89 6.60
C LEU A 12 -14.73 12.49 7.42
N ASN A 13 -14.82 11.37 8.14
CA ASN A 13 -13.71 10.90 8.97
C ASN A 13 -12.65 10.12 8.17
N LYS A 14 -13.04 9.12 7.30
CA LYS A 14 -12.07 8.23 6.66
C LYS A 14 -11.50 8.76 5.35
N ARG A 15 -12.30 9.48 4.57
CA ARG A 15 -11.86 10.05 3.29
C ARG A 15 -11.29 11.46 3.46
N PHE A 16 -12.00 12.31 4.22
CA PHE A 16 -11.63 13.73 4.37
C PHE A 16 -10.80 14.02 5.61
N GLY A 17 -10.60 13.04 6.49
CA GLY A 17 -9.68 13.13 7.62
C GLY A 17 -10.17 14.00 8.78
N LEU A 18 -11.46 14.34 8.85
CA LEU A 18 -11.99 15.14 9.94
C LEU A 18 -11.94 14.34 11.25
N SER A 19 -11.57 15.01 12.35
CA SER A 19 -11.70 14.43 13.70
C SER A 19 -13.18 14.19 14.04
N HIS A 20 -13.46 13.38 15.06
CA HIS A 20 -14.83 13.12 15.49
C HIS A 20 -15.56 14.43 15.91
N GLY A 21 -14.84 15.34 16.56
CA GLY A 21 -15.41 16.66 16.91
C GLY A 21 -15.72 17.52 15.69
N LYS A 22 -14.79 17.61 14.72
CA LYS A 22 -15.03 18.33 13.46
C LYS A 22 -16.16 17.68 12.63
N THR A 23 -16.24 16.35 12.62
CA THR A 23 -17.34 15.63 11.97
C THR A 23 -18.68 15.98 12.61
N ALA A 24 -18.74 16.02 13.94
CA ALA A 24 -19.95 16.42 14.66
C ALA A 24 -20.34 17.89 14.39
N ALA A 25 -19.34 18.79 14.32
CA ALA A 25 -19.58 20.20 13.99
C ALA A 25 -20.18 20.36 12.57
N VAL A 26 -19.59 19.70 11.55
CA VAL A 26 -20.12 19.71 10.18
C VAL A 26 -21.56 19.20 10.14
N LEU A 27 -21.87 18.12 10.85
CA LEU A 27 -23.23 17.58 10.89
C LEU A 27 -24.22 18.56 11.51
N ARG A 28 -23.84 19.26 12.57
CA ARG A 28 -24.67 20.26 13.22
C ARG A 28 -24.86 21.51 12.36
N GLU A 29 -23.78 22.05 11.83
CA GLU A 29 -23.79 23.34 11.12
C GLU A 29 -24.41 23.24 9.72
N TRP A 30 -24.16 22.17 8.98
CA TRP A 30 -24.61 22.05 7.60
C TRP A 30 -25.88 21.21 7.43
N PHE A 31 -26.10 20.27 8.35
CA PHE A 31 -27.24 19.32 8.22
C PHE A 31 -28.24 19.45 9.38
N HIS A 32 -28.04 20.41 10.31
CA HIS A 32 -28.86 20.62 11.48
C HIS A 32 -29.08 19.35 12.33
N LEU A 33 -28.06 18.46 12.33
CA LEU A 33 -28.08 17.23 13.12
C LEU A 33 -27.29 17.45 14.41
N ASP A 34 -27.97 17.56 15.53
CA ASP A 34 -27.28 17.69 16.83
C ASP A 34 -26.68 16.34 17.23
N VAL A 35 -25.40 16.17 16.90
CA VAL A 35 -24.64 14.95 17.11
C VAL A 35 -23.38 15.25 17.91
N ARG A 36 -23.17 14.53 19.02
CA ARG A 36 -21.92 14.62 19.81
C ARG A 36 -20.81 13.75 19.22
N ALA A 37 -19.55 14.08 19.52
CA ALA A 37 -18.38 13.30 19.07
C ALA A 37 -18.42 11.82 19.51
N SER A 38 -19.04 11.52 20.67
CA SER A 38 -19.27 10.14 21.12
C SER A 38 -20.20 9.37 20.18
N ALA A 39 -21.30 10.02 19.73
CA ALA A 39 -22.23 9.39 18.77
C ALA A 39 -21.56 9.14 17.41
N VAL A 40 -20.66 10.04 16.95
CA VAL A 40 -19.82 9.79 15.77
C VAL A 40 -18.96 8.53 15.97
N THR A 41 -18.32 8.40 17.13
CA THR A 41 -17.52 7.19 17.47
C THR A 41 -18.35 5.93 17.44
N HIS A 42 -19.53 5.93 18.03
CA HIS A 42 -20.46 4.78 18.03
C HIS A 42 -20.93 4.43 16.63
N ALA A 43 -21.25 5.42 15.79
CA ALA A 43 -21.64 5.23 14.39
C ALA A 43 -20.53 4.57 13.57
N LEU A 44 -19.27 5.04 13.71
CA LEU A 44 -18.09 4.43 13.05
C LEU A 44 -17.87 2.98 13.50
N HIS A 45 -17.98 2.67 14.79
CA HIS A 45 -17.83 1.31 15.30
C HIS A 45 -18.92 0.38 14.78
N ARG A 46 -20.18 0.86 14.72
CA ARG A 46 -21.30 0.10 14.14
C ARG A 46 -21.08 -0.18 12.66
N ALA A 47 -20.73 0.85 11.88
CA ALA A 47 -20.45 0.70 10.47
C ALA A 47 -19.28 -0.28 10.19
N ALA A 48 -18.22 -0.25 11.00
CA ALA A 48 -17.12 -1.17 10.87
C ALA A 48 -17.52 -2.63 11.16
N ARG A 49 -18.36 -2.87 12.17
CA ARG A 49 -18.86 -4.23 12.43
C ARG A 49 -19.68 -4.77 11.24
N GLN A 50 -20.54 -3.95 10.66
CA GLN A 50 -21.35 -4.34 9.49
C GLN A 50 -20.49 -4.52 8.22
N ALA A 51 -19.38 -3.80 8.11
CA ALA A 51 -18.45 -3.91 7.00
C ALA A 51 -17.39 -5.04 7.18
N MET A 52 -17.36 -5.74 8.32
CA MET A 52 -16.36 -6.78 8.59
C MET A 52 -16.38 -7.92 7.57
N PRO A 53 -17.54 -8.48 7.15
CA PRO A 53 -17.57 -9.51 6.11
C PRO A 53 -16.95 -9.04 4.80
N THR A 54 -17.23 -7.79 4.40
CA THR A 54 -16.60 -7.17 3.22
C THR A 54 -15.10 -7.04 3.39
N TYR A 55 -14.62 -6.61 4.54
CA TYR A 55 -13.18 -6.53 4.84
C TYR A 55 -12.49 -7.89 4.70
N THR A 56 -13.10 -8.96 5.23
CA THR A 56 -12.61 -10.34 5.08
C THR A 56 -12.57 -10.77 3.62
N ALA A 57 -13.60 -10.45 2.84
CA ALA A 57 -13.62 -10.73 1.40
C ALA A 57 -12.53 -9.96 0.63
N LEU A 58 -12.27 -8.69 1.00
CA LEU A 58 -11.15 -7.92 0.45
C LEU A 58 -9.80 -8.56 0.78
N GLN A 59 -9.64 -9.10 1.98
CA GLN A 59 -8.42 -9.82 2.37
C GLN A 59 -8.23 -11.08 1.51
N THR A 60 -9.29 -11.86 1.29
CA THR A 60 -9.25 -13.02 0.38
C THR A 60 -8.87 -12.59 -1.04
N THR A 61 -9.46 -11.50 -1.55
CA THR A 61 -9.11 -10.94 -2.87
C THR A 61 -7.62 -10.56 -2.96
N VAL A 62 -7.07 -9.92 -1.94
CA VAL A 62 -5.64 -9.55 -1.90
C VAL A 62 -4.76 -10.80 -1.87
N ARG A 63 -5.11 -11.83 -1.08
CA ARG A 63 -4.39 -13.10 -1.01
C ARG A 63 -4.36 -13.85 -2.34
N GLY A 64 -5.44 -13.80 -3.09
CA GLY A 64 -5.54 -14.42 -4.42
C GLY A 64 -5.05 -13.54 -5.58
N SER A 65 -4.58 -12.32 -5.31
CA SER A 65 -4.14 -11.42 -6.38
C SER A 65 -2.79 -11.86 -6.97
N PRO A 66 -2.63 -11.81 -8.30
CA PRO A 66 -1.34 -12.11 -8.94
C PRO A 66 -0.27 -11.08 -8.64
N MET A 67 -0.64 -9.86 -8.23
CA MET A 67 0.29 -8.80 -7.86
C MET A 67 -0.28 -7.98 -6.70
N VAL A 68 0.56 -7.72 -5.70
CA VAL A 68 0.27 -6.82 -4.58
C VAL A 68 1.42 -5.84 -4.40
N SER A 69 1.07 -4.59 -4.18
CA SER A 69 1.99 -3.54 -3.72
C SER A 69 1.81 -3.36 -2.21
N PRO A 70 2.65 -3.95 -1.36
CA PRO A 70 2.62 -3.73 0.07
C PRO A 70 3.51 -2.54 0.45
N ASP A 71 3.10 -1.79 1.46
CA ASP A 71 3.89 -0.74 2.10
C ASP A 71 3.36 -0.48 3.51
N GLU A 72 4.16 0.12 4.39
CA GLU A 72 3.77 0.41 5.75
C GLU A 72 4.32 1.75 6.25
N THR A 73 3.60 2.35 7.17
CA THR A 73 4.02 3.57 7.84
C THR A 73 3.83 3.46 9.36
N SER A 74 4.64 4.17 10.12
CA SER A 74 4.48 4.22 11.58
C SER A 74 3.08 4.71 11.96
N TRP A 75 2.50 4.12 12.99
CA TRP A 75 1.18 4.47 13.53
C TRP A 75 1.22 4.51 15.05
N LYS A 76 0.21 5.10 15.67
CA LYS A 76 0.06 5.10 17.14
C LYS A 76 -1.28 4.49 17.52
N VAL A 77 -1.27 3.61 18.55
CA VAL A 77 -2.47 3.08 19.18
C VAL A 77 -2.31 3.18 20.68
N GLY A 78 -3.14 3.97 21.34
CA GLY A 78 -3.02 4.22 22.77
C GLY A 78 -1.65 4.77 23.18
N GLY A 79 -1.05 5.64 22.35
CA GLY A 79 0.29 6.18 22.56
C GLY A 79 1.44 5.23 22.20
N ARG A 80 1.19 3.92 22.06
CA ARG A 80 2.18 2.91 21.71
C ARG A 80 2.49 2.90 20.23
N SER A 81 3.72 2.51 19.85
CA SER A 81 4.14 2.39 18.45
C SER A 81 3.53 1.17 17.81
N TRP A 82 2.80 1.38 16.75
CA TRP A 82 2.20 0.40 15.87
C TRP A 82 2.54 0.75 14.41
N TRP A 83 2.06 -0.05 13.46
CA TRP A 83 2.28 0.14 12.03
C TRP A 83 0.96 0.04 11.27
N LEU A 84 0.72 1.00 10.39
CA LEU A 84 -0.35 0.94 9.42
C LEU A 84 0.23 0.37 8.13
N TRP A 85 -0.26 -0.78 7.75
CA TRP A 85 0.04 -1.48 6.52
C TRP A 85 -1.00 -1.17 5.46
N ALA A 86 -0.58 -1.09 4.20
CA ALA A 86 -1.45 -1.08 3.03
C ALA A 86 -0.99 -2.19 2.08
N PHE A 87 -1.94 -2.99 1.60
CA PHE A 87 -1.74 -4.01 0.59
C PHE A 87 -2.64 -3.66 -0.58
N VAL A 88 -2.05 -3.24 -1.70
CA VAL A 88 -2.79 -2.62 -2.80
C VAL A 88 -2.63 -3.41 -4.07
N THR A 89 -3.75 -3.71 -4.70
CA THR A 89 -3.86 -4.28 -6.06
C THR A 89 -4.42 -3.22 -7.01
N PRO A 90 -4.54 -3.46 -8.30
CA PRO A 90 -5.21 -2.52 -9.20
C PRO A 90 -6.64 -2.13 -8.80
N THR A 91 -7.37 -3.00 -8.09
CA THR A 91 -8.80 -2.83 -7.78
C THR A 91 -9.14 -2.92 -6.30
N THR A 92 -8.16 -3.14 -5.42
CA THR A 92 -8.39 -3.34 -3.98
C THR A 92 -7.30 -2.67 -3.17
N ALA A 93 -7.69 -1.94 -2.13
CA ALA A 93 -6.80 -1.42 -1.11
C ALA A 93 -7.22 -1.98 0.25
N LEU A 94 -6.38 -2.82 0.83
CA LEU A 94 -6.58 -3.40 2.15
C LEU A 94 -5.60 -2.76 3.14
N TYR A 95 -6.13 -2.30 4.27
CA TYR A 95 -5.31 -1.74 5.35
C TYR A 95 -5.36 -2.65 6.56
N ALA A 96 -4.23 -2.75 7.28
CA ALA A 96 -4.13 -3.44 8.57
C ALA A 96 -3.32 -2.58 9.54
N ILE A 97 -3.73 -2.51 10.80
CA ILE A 97 -2.99 -1.80 11.85
C ILE A 97 -2.51 -2.84 12.85
N GLN A 98 -1.19 -2.97 13.00
CA GLN A 98 -0.56 -4.05 13.74
C GLN A 98 0.60 -3.54 14.62
N PRO A 99 0.93 -4.25 15.72
CA PRO A 99 1.96 -3.80 16.67
C PRO A 99 3.39 -3.94 16.16
N GLY A 100 3.61 -4.61 15.03
CA GLY A 100 4.94 -4.89 14.50
C GLY A 100 5.11 -4.53 13.02
N ARG A 101 6.38 -4.48 12.60
CA ARG A 101 6.84 -4.27 11.23
C ARG A 101 7.67 -5.48 10.78
N GLY A 102 7.11 -6.68 10.82
CA GLY A 102 7.85 -7.88 10.46
C GLY A 102 7.14 -8.74 9.42
N PHE A 103 7.81 -9.82 9.01
CA PHE A 103 7.23 -10.83 8.12
C PHE A 103 5.91 -11.36 8.67
N ALA A 104 5.85 -11.68 10.00
CA ALA A 104 4.65 -12.23 10.62
C ALA A 104 3.42 -11.33 10.42
N GLN A 105 3.59 -10.01 10.47
CA GLN A 105 2.50 -9.05 10.24
C GLN A 105 2.05 -9.03 8.79
N ALA A 106 2.98 -9.00 7.84
CA ALA A 106 2.64 -9.08 6.42
C ALA A 106 2.01 -10.44 6.07
N ALA A 107 2.54 -11.54 6.62
CA ALA A 107 2.04 -12.90 6.40
C ALA A 107 0.65 -13.13 7.00
N SER A 108 0.29 -12.48 8.11
CA SER A 108 -1.07 -12.55 8.66
C SER A 108 -2.13 -12.00 7.70
N VAL A 109 -1.74 -11.07 6.83
CA VAL A 109 -2.62 -10.48 5.81
C VAL A 109 -2.56 -11.26 4.50
N LEU A 110 -1.36 -11.47 3.95
CA LEU A 110 -1.15 -12.09 2.63
C LEU A 110 -1.27 -13.63 2.65
N GLY A 111 -1.03 -14.24 3.81
CA GLY A 111 -0.71 -15.66 3.91
C GLY A 111 0.81 -15.90 3.76
N PRO A 112 1.40 -16.82 4.56
CA PRO A 112 2.84 -17.07 4.52
C PRO A 112 3.34 -17.59 3.17
N ASN A 113 2.49 -18.29 2.44
CA ASN A 113 2.78 -18.92 1.16
C ASN A 113 2.25 -18.11 -0.03
N TYR A 114 2.11 -16.79 0.10
CA TYR A 114 1.68 -15.95 -1.01
C TYR A 114 2.60 -16.15 -2.22
N ALA A 115 2.02 -16.53 -3.37
CA ALA A 115 2.75 -16.91 -4.58
C ALA A 115 2.66 -15.88 -5.73
N GLY A 116 1.94 -14.77 -5.53
CA GLY A 116 1.91 -13.67 -6.51
C GLY A 116 3.18 -12.82 -6.48
N VAL A 117 3.17 -11.69 -7.17
CA VAL A 117 4.30 -10.75 -7.21
C VAL A 117 4.13 -9.66 -6.15
N LEU A 118 5.16 -9.43 -5.34
CA LEU A 118 5.26 -8.31 -4.40
C LEU A 118 6.06 -7.17 -5.01
N VAL A 119 5.41 -6.04 -5.28
CA VAL A 119 6.07 -4.80 -5.72
C VAL A 119 6.37 -3.96 -4.48
N ARG A 120 7.63 -3.92 -4.05
CA ARG A 120 8.05 -3.43 -2.73
C ARG A 120 9.29 -2.54 -2.75
N ASP A 121 9.57 -1.86 -1.65
CA ASP A 121 10.69 -0.91 -1.50
C ASP A 121 12.08 -1.55 -1.25
N GLY A 122 12.17 -2.88 -1.19
CA GLY A 122 13.42 -3.60 -0.90
C GLY A 122 13.64 -3.83 0.61
N TRP A 123 12.67 -3.52 1.47
CA TRP A 123 12.76 -3.83 2.89
C TRP A 123 12.81 -5.34 3.14
N GLN A 124 13.69 -5.73 4.09
CA GLN A 124 14.00 -7.14 4.34
C GLN A 124 12.81 -7.99 4.85
N GLY A 125 11.80 -7.37 5.45
CA GLY A 125 10.62 -8.07 5.99
C GLY A 125 9.77 -8.79 4.93
N TYR A 126 9.95 -8.46 3.64
CA TYR A 126 9.26 -9.16 2.54
C TYR A 126 10.05 -10.34 1.97
N ARG A 127 11.34 -10.50 2.31
CA ARG A 127 12.18 -11.58 1.76
C ARG A 127 11.74 -12.99 2.12
N PRO A 128 11.19 -13.25 3.34
CA PRO A 128 10.72 -14.58 3.69
C PRO A 128 9.53 -15.09 2.85
N PHE A 129 8.91 -14.27 2.02
CA PHE A 129 7.92 -14.72 1.03
C PHE A 129 8.63 -15.40 -0.16
N THR A 130 9.21 -16.57 0.07
CA THR A 130 10.03 -17.28 -0.92
C THR A 130 9.23 -17.86 -2.09
N ALA A 131 7.92 -18.10 -1.91
CA ALA A 131 7.02 -18.49 -2.98
C ALA A 131 6.61 -17.33 -3.88
N ALA A 132 6.76 -16.08 -3.41
CA ALA A 132 6.39 -14.90 -4.16
C ALA A 132 7.48 -14.50 -5.18
N GLY A 133 7.02 -13.96 -6.31
CA GLY A 133 7.88 -13.14 -7.14
C GLY A 133 8.11 -11.77 -6.47
N HIS A 134 9.26 -11.17 -6.70
CA HIS A 134 9.56 -9.84 -6.17
C HIS A 134 9.86 -8.85 -7.29
N GLN A 135 9.38 -7.62 -7.15
CA GLN A 135 9.78 -6.47 -7.93
C GLN A 135 10.23 -5.37 -6.97
N THR A 136 11.46 -4.95 -7.07
CA THR A 136 12.00 -3.83 -6.29
C THR A 136 11.56 -2.51 -6.89
N CYS A 137 11.08 -1.60 -6.06
CA CYS A 137 10.62 -0.27 -6.49
C CYS A 137 11.76 0.56 -7.08
N LEU A 138 11.71 0.82 -8.38
CA LEU A 138 12.73 1.63 -9.05
C LEU A 138 12.76 3.08 -8.58
N ALA A 139 11.62 3.64 -8.14
CA ALA A 139 11.58 5.00 -7.61
C ALA A 139 12.47 5.16 -6.35
N HIS A 140 12.47 4.16 -5.46
CA HIS A 140 13.35 4.13 -4.29
C HIS A 140 14.83 4.02 -4.69
N LEU A 141 15.17 3.17 -5.66
CA LEU A 141 16.54 3.05 -6.16
C LEU A 141 17.02 4.36 -6.82
N LEU A 142 16.18 5.00 -7.64
CA LEU A 142 16.48 6.29 -8.26
C LEU A 142 16.66 7.41 -7.22
N ARG A 143 15.84 7.42 -6.16
CA ARG A 143 15.99 8.36 -5.03
C ARG A 143 17.34 8.17 -4.34
N ARG A 144 17.72 6.93 -4.03
CA ARG A 144 19.04 6.62 -3.44
C ARG A 144 20.21 7.04 -4.35
N CYS A 145 20.10 6.84 -5.67
CA CYS A 145 21.09 7.34 -6.62
C CYS A 145 21.21 8.87 -6.58
N ARG A 146 20.09 9.59 -6.45
CA ARG A 146 20.08 11.06 -6.33
C ARG A 146 20.76 11.50 -5.04
N GLU A 147 20.43 10.93 -3.91
CA GLU A 147 21.04 11.20 -2.60
C GLU A 147 22.57 10.98 -2.63
N LEU A 148 23.01 9.87 -3.24
CA LEU A 148 24.44 9.58 -3.41
C LEU A 148 25.15 10.59 -4.32
N ARG A 149 24.48 11.11 -5.35
CA ARG A 149 25.03 12.17 -6.21
C ARG A 149 25.18 13.51 -5.48
N GLU A 150 24.28 13.81 -4.56
CA GLU A 150 24.36 15.01 -3.71
C GLU A 150 25.50 14.89 -2.70
N LEU A 151 25.69 13.70 -2.10
CA LEU A 151 26.76 13.43 -1.15
C LEU A 151 28.16 13.34 -1.80
N SER A 152 28.22 12.86 -3.04
CA SER A 152 29.47 12.63 -3.77
C SER A 152 29.36 13.09 -5.23
N PRO A 153 29.37 14.40 -5.52
CA PRO A 153 29.10 14.94 -6.85
C PRO A 153 30.11 14.52 -7.94
N ARG A 154 31.35 14.19 -7.55
CA ARG A 154 32.43 13.74 -8.47
C ARG A 154 32.23 12.29 -8.91
N GLU A 155 31.52 11.48 -8.14
CA GLU A 155 31.30 10.08 -8.44
C GLU A 155 30.32 9.89 -9.61
N ARG A 156 30.78 9.15 -10.62
CA ARG A 156 29.97 8.87 -11.82
C ARG A 156 29.07 7.64 -11.67
N TRP A 157 29.40 6.74 -10.74
CA TRP A 157 28.69 5.47 -10.58
C TRP A 157 27.18 5.63 -10.30
N PRO A 158 26.71 6.50 -9.37
CA PRO A 158 25.28 6.67 -9.14
C PRO A 158 24.53 7.22 -10.36
N ARG A 159 25.20 8.04 -11.19
CA ARG A 159 24.62 8.54 -12.46
C ARG A 159 24.45 7.41 -13.47
N ARG A 160 25.42 6.50 -13.54
CA ARG A 160 25.37 5.32 -14.44
C ARG A 160 24.27 4.35 -14.01
N VAL A 161 24.10 4.10 -12.71
CA VAL A 161 22.99 3.29 -12.17
C VAL A 161 21.65 3.96 -12.48
N ALA A 162 21.49 5.24 -12.20
CA ALA A 162 20.26 5.97 -12.51
C ALA A 162 19.91 5.93 -14.00
N ALA A 163 20.89 6.11 -14.89
CA ALA A 163 20.69 6.01 -16.33
C ALA A 163 20.25 4.61 -16.77
N LEU A 164 20.79 3.56 -16.15
CA LEU A 164 20.40 2.17 -16.40
C LEU A 164 18.93 1.94 -16.00
N LEU A 165 18.54 2.36 -14.80
CA LEU A 165 17.17 2.22 -14.30
C LEU A 165 16.16 3.03 -15.15
N THR A 166 16.55 4.24 -15.58
CA THR A 166 15.73 5.07 -16.48
C THR A 166 15.58 4.40 -17.86
N ALA A 167 16.65 3.83 -18.41
CA ALA A 167 16.57 3.09 -19.68
C ALA A 167 15.63 1.87 -19.59
N ALA A 168 15.58 1.21 -18.43
CA ALA A 168 14.62 0.12 -18.19
C ALA A 168 13.16 0.63 -18.18
N LEU A 169 12.90 1.78 -17.57
CA LEU A 169 11.57 2.41 -17.61
C LEU A 169 11.16 2.82 -19.02
N THR A 170 12.09 3.41 -19.77
CA THR A 170 11.86 3.75 -21.19
C THR A 170 11.53 2.51 -22.01
N LEU A 171 12.29 1.40 -21.83
CA LEU A 171 12.02 0.14 -22.53
C LEU A 171 10.61 -0.40 -22.22
N ARG A 172 10.16 -0.33 -20.95
CA ARG A 172 8.78 -0.68 -20.58
C ARG A 172 7.75 0.17 -21.33
N ASP A 173 7.98 1.49 -21.36
CA ASP A 173 7.04 2.43 -21.97
C ASP A 173 6.98 2.24 -23.49
N ASP A 174 8.13 1.98 -24.12
CA ASP A 174 8.21 1.63 -25.54
C ASP A 174 7.48 0.32 -25.85
N ALA A 175 7.64 -0.69 -25.00
CA ALA A 175 6.94 -1.97 -25.16
C ALA A 175 5.42 -1.80 -25.00
N ARG A 176 4.96 -1.00 -24.03
CA ARG A 176 3.54 -0.70 -23.82
C ARG A 176 2.91 0.07 -24.99
N ARG A 177 3.68 0.91 -25.66
CA ARG A 177 3.26 1.63 -26.87
C ARG A 177 3.34 0.79 -28.15
N GLY A 178 3.91 -0.40 -28.07
CA GLY A 178 4.13 -1.26 -29.24
C GLY A 178 5.23 -0.77 -30.19
N THR A 179 6.08 0.19 -29.75
CA THR A 179 7.16 0.77 -30.58
C THR A 179 8.41 -0.11 -30.63
N VAL A 180 8.46 -1.16 -29.80
CA VAL A 180 9.57 -2.13 -29.75
C VAL A 180 9.06 -3.54 -30.02
N ARG A 181 9.68 -4.24 -30.97
CA ARG A 181 9.38 -5.66 -31.27
C ARG A 181 9.79 -6.56 -30.09
N PRO A 182 9.07 -7.64 -29.81
CA PRO A 182 9.36 -8.54 -28.68
C PRO A 182 10.81 -9.09 -28.67
N ALA A 183 11.37 -9.39 -29.82
CA ALA A 183 12.77 -9.85 -29.95
C ALA A 183 13.77 -8.76 -29.51
N ALA A 184 13.55 -7.51 -29.93
CA ALA A 184 14.38 -6.38 -29.52
C ALA A 184 14.21 -6.04 -28.02
N GLN A 185 13.00 -6.16 -27.48
CA GLN A 185 12.75 -6.02 -26.05
C GLN A 185 13.56 -7.04 -25.25
N ARG A 186 13.53 -8.32 -25.62
CA ARG A 186 14.34 -9.39 -24.97
C ARG A 186 15.85 -9.14 -25.09
N ALA A 187 16.32 -8.63 -26.23
CA ALA A 187 17.74 -8.29 -26.41
C ALA A 187 18.15 -7.12 -25.51
N ARG A 188 17.35 -6.05 -25.44
CA ARG A 188 17.58 -4.89 -24.56
C ARG A 188 17.50 -5.29 -23.08
N TYR A 189 16.57 -6.14 -22.69
CA TYR A 189 16.49 -6.69 -21.33
C TYR A 189 17.81 -7.37 -20.94
N ARG A 190 18.33 -8.30 -21.77
CA ARG A 190 19.62 -8.97 -21.52
C ARG A 190 20.78 -8.00 -21.44
N GLN A 191 20.76 -6.94 -22.25
CA GLN A 191 21.78 -5.89 -22.20
C GLN A 191 21.72 -5.11 -20.88
N LEU A 192 20.52 -4.74 -20.42
CA LEU A 192 20.32 -4.04 -19.14
C LEU A 192 20.78 -4.90 -17.97
N THR A 193 20.49 -6.20 -17.96
CA THR A 193 20.93 -7.13 -16.92
C THR A 193 22.46 -7.24 -16.88
N ARG A 194 23.12 -7.42 -18.03
CA ARG A 194 24.60 -7.44 -18.10
C ARG A 194 25.23 -6.13 -17.61
N ARG A 195 24.64 -4.99 -17.97
CA ARG A 195 25.11 -3.69 -17.48
C ARG A 195 24.91 -3.52 -15.96
N LEU A 196 23.82 -4.06 -15.41
CA LEU A 196 23.58 -4.07 -13.97
C LEU A 196 24.66 -4.87 -13.24
N HIS A 197 24.98 -6.08 -13.70
CA HIS A 197 26.04 -6.92 -13.14
C HIS A 197 27.40 -6.18 -13.18
N HIS A 198 27.77 -5.63 -14.33
CA HIS A 198 29.01 -4.88 -14.46
C HIS A 198 29.09 -3.68 -13.49
N LEU A 199 27.99 -2.93 -13.29
CA LEU A 199 27.95 -1.83 -12.35
C LEU A 199 28.08 -2.30 -10.90
N ILE A 200 27.46 -3.43 -10.54
CA ILE A 200 27.57 -4.02 -9.21
C ILE A 200 29.02 -4.47 -8.92
N ASP A 201 29.69 -5.08 -9.91
CA ASP A 201 31.03 -5.65 -9.73
C ASP A 201 32.16 -4.59 -9.78
N THR A 202 31.90 -3.44 -10.41
CA THR A 202 32.89 -2.36 -10.57
C THR A 202 32.78 -1.23 -9.56
N VAL A 203 31.94 -1.37 -8.53
CA VAL A 203 31.79 -0.35 -7.49
C VAL A 203 32.98 -0.40 -6.51
N PRO A 204 33.42 0.75 -5.93
CA PRO A 204 34.36 0.76 -4.82
C PRO A 204 33.85 -0.09 -3.63
N ARG A 205 34.72 -0.88 -3.02
CA ARG A 205 34.35 -1.86 -1.96
C ARG A 205 34.09 -1.24 -0.59
N SER A 206 33.91 0.06 -0.50
CA SER A 206 33.67 0.78 0.75
C SER A 206 32.70 1.94 0.57
N GLY A 207 32.11 2.39 1.69
CA GLY A 207 31.26 3.57 1.73
C GLY A 207 29.82 3.36 1.21
N ALA A 208 29.12 4.46 1.03
CA ALA A 208 27.69 4.48 0.70
C ALA A 208 27.37 3.90 -0.70
N LEU A 209 28.31 3.99 -1.64
CA LEU A 209 28.20 3.39 -2.98
C LEU A 209 28.16 1.87 -2.89
N TYR A 210 29.05 1.30 -2.08
CA TYR A 210 29.09 -0.15 -1.83
C TYR A 210 27.78 -0.66 -1.23
N HIS A 211 27.21 0.06 -0.27
CA HIS A 211 25.92 -0.33 0.32
C HIS A 211 24.77 -0.36 -0.70
N LEU A 212 24.75 0.57 -1.67
CA LEU A 212 23.77 0.51 -2.75
C LEU A 212 24.04 -0.64 -3.70
N ALA A 213 25.32 -0.92 -4.04
CA ALA A 213 25.67 -2.03 -4.91
C ALA A 213 25.33 -3.38 -4.27
N GLU A 214 25.63 -3.56 -2.97
CA GLU A 214 25.21 -4.75 -2.22
C GLU A 214 23.68 -4.92 -2.15
N HIS A 215 22.97 -3.80 -2.04
CA HIS A 215 21.51 -3.84 -2.13
C HIS A 215 21.06 -4.29 -3.53
N LEU A 216 21.61 -3.73 -4.59
CA LEU A 216 21.33 -4.13 -5.97
C LEU A 216 21.68 -5.60 -6.24
N ARG A 217 22.80 -6.10 -5.70
CA ARG A 217 23.19 -7.51 -5.82
C ARG A 217 22.16 -8.45 -5.19
N ARG A 218 21.69 -8.12 -3.99
CA ARG A 218 20.66 -8.91 -3.31
C ARG A 218 19.28 -8.85 -3.96
N GLU A 219 18.99 -7.73 -4.62
CA GLU A 219 17.70 -7.48 -5.28
C GLU A 219 17.74 -7.78 -6.79
N GLU A 220 18.87 -8.25 -7.33
CA GLU A 220 19.09 -8.40 -8.77
C GLU A 220 17.94 -9.09 -9.50
N PRO A 221 17.41 -10.24 -9.07
CA PRO A 221 16.29 -10.92 -9.74
C PRO A 221 14.99 -10.11 -9.70
N ALA A 222 14.89 -9.14 -8.77
CA ALA A 222 13.73 -8.31 -8.54
C ALA A 222 13.80 -6.92 -9.22
N VAL A 223 14.95 -6.53 -9.81
CA VAL A 223 15.13 -5.17 -10.34
C VAL A 223 14.35 -4.97 -11.63
N PHE A 224 14.36 -5.96 -12.53
CA PHE A 224 13.79 -5.84 -13.88
C PHE A 224 12.64 -6.80 -14.19
N ARG A 225 11.99 -7.37 -13.17
CA ARG A 225 10.88 -8.30 -13.36
C ARG A 225 9.75 -7.70 -14.21
N PHE A 226 9.44 -6.43 -13.99
CA PHE A 226 8.41 -5.68 -14.72
C PHE A 226 8.62 -5.62 -16.23
N LEU A 227 9.83 -5.88 -16.73
CA LEU A 227 10.12 -5.96 -18.18
C LEU A 227 9.69 -7.30 -18.80
N ASN A 228 9.60 -8.35 -17.98
CA ASN A 228 9.17 -9.69 -18.40
C ASN A 228 7.68 -9.93 -18.12
N ASP A 229 7.06 -9.11 -17.27
CA ASP A 229 5.65 -9.21 -16.92
C ASP A 229 4.99 -7.82 -16.98
N PRO A 230 4.24 -7.52 -18.06
CA PRO A 230 3.59 -6.22 -18.24
C PRO A 230 2.55 -5.86 -17.16
N ALA A 231 2.03 -6.86 -16.43
CA ALA A 231 1.09 -6.67 -15.33
C ALA A 231 1.78 -6.16 -14.05
N VAL A 232 3.11 -6.30 -13.97
CA VAL A 232 3.89 -5.87 -12.80
C VAL A 232 4.31 -4.40 -12.94
N ASP A 233 4.00 -3.60 -11.92
CA ASP A 233 4.45 -2.21 -11.86
C ASP A 233 5.96 -2.15 -11.53
N ALA A 234 6.67 -1.22 -12.16
CA ALA A 234 8.10 -0.98 -11.88
C ALA A 234 8.34 -0.26 -10.53
N THR A 235 7.30 0.34 -9.96
CA THR A 235 7.39 1.16 -8.74
C THR A 235 6.23 0.84 -7.79
N ASN A 236 6.44 1.06 -6.49
CA ASN A 236 5.42 0.84 -5.46
C ASN A 236 4.45 2.03 -5.29
N TRP A 237 4.18 2.76 -6.37
CA TRP A 237 3.38 3.98 -6.35
C TRP A 237 1.96 3.77 -5.81
N ARG A 238 1.38 2.57 -6.02
CA ARG A 238 0.02 2.26 -5.57
C ARG A 238 -0.08 2.30 -4.05
N ALA A 239 0.83 1.63 -3.36
CA ALA A 239 0.83 1.60 -1.90
C ALA A 239 1.25 2.95 -1.31
N GLU A 240 2.25 3.62 -1.88
CA GLU A 240 2.63 4.98 -1.48
C GLU A 240 1.44 5.95 -1.59
N HIS A 241 0.71 5.90 -2.70
CA HIS A 241 -0.49 6.73 -2.91
C HIS A 241 -1.60 6.38 -1.91
N ALA A 242 -1.81 5.11 -1.63
CA ALA A 242 -2.81 4.64 -0.67
C ALA A 242 -2.48 5.07 0.77
N LEU A 243 -1.20 5.09 1.17
CA LEU A 243 -0.77 5.51 2.50
C LEU A 243 -0.78 7.03 2.71
N ARG A 244 -0.66 7.83 1.64
CA ARG A 244 -0.56 9.30 1.74
C ARG A 244 -1.69 9.95 2.57
N PRO A 245 -2.99 9.64 2.39
CA PRO A 245 -4.06 10.19 3.22
C PRO A 245 -3.91 9.83 4.69
N ALA A 246 -3.49 8.61 5.00
CA ALA A 246 -3.26 8.16 6.36
C ALA A 246 -2.10 8.89 7.03
N VAL A 247 -1.01 9.15 6.29
CA VAL A 247 0.12 9.95 6.78
C VAL A 247 -0.30 11.38 7.11
N VAL A 248 -1.14 11.99 6.26
CA VAL A 248 -1.72 13.33 6.54
C VAL A 248 -2.60 13.28 7.79
N ASN A 249 -3.51 12.32 7.87
CA ASN A 249 -4.41 12.17 9.02
C ASN A 249 -3.65 11.92 10.32
N ARG A 250 -2.55 11.16 10.29
CA ARG A 250 -1.70 10.96 11.46
C ARG A 250 -1.13 12.27 12.01
N LYS A 251 -0.74 13.21 11.15
CA LYS A 251 -0.26 14.54 11.56
C LYS A 251 -1.34 15.35 12.28
N ILE A 252 -2.62 15.11 11.98
CA ILE A 252 -3.77 15.81 12.56
C ILE A 252 -4.26 15.13 13.84
N SER A 253 -4.39 13.79 13.82
CA SER A 253 -5.07 13.01 14.87
C SER A 253 -4.14 12.17 15.75
N GLY A 254 -2.86 12.06 15.42
CA GLY A 254 -1.87 11.28 16.17
C GLY A 254 -2.05 9.74 16.07
N GLY A 255 -3.08 9.25 15.39
CA GLY A 255 -3.40 7.82 15.28
C GLY A 255 -4.71 7.43 15.97
N ASN A 256 -4.78 6.24 16.55
CA ASN A 256 -5.97 5.73 17.24
C ASN A 256 -5.74 5.67 18.76
N ARG A 257 -6.75 6.00 19.53
CA ARG A 257 -6.66 5.95 21.01
C ARG A 257 -6.79 4.54 21.57
N THR A 258 -7.45 3.63 20.85
CA THR A 258 -7.74 2.26 21.30
C THR A 258 -7.54 1.23 20.20
N PRO A 259 -7.28 -0.06 20.53
CA PRO A 259 -7.27 -1.15 19.55
C PRO A 259 -8.58 -1.27 18.75
N ARG A 260 -9.72 -1.05 19.40
CA ARG A 260 -11.04 -1.02 18.75
C ARG A 260 -11.13 0.10 17.71
N GLY A 261 -10.58 1.28 18.02
CA GLY A 261 -10.48 2.39 17.07
C GLY A 261 -9.58 2.06 15.88
N ALA A 262 -8.47 1.35 16.11
CA ALA A 262 -7.58 0.87 15.06
C ALA A 262 -8.27 -0.15 14.15
N ALA A 263 -8.97 -1.14 14.71
CA ALA A 263 -9.78 -2.09 13.95
C ALA A 263 -10.87 -1.39 13.11
N THR A 264 -11.55 -0.41 13.68
CA THR A 264 -12.53 0.42 12.96
C THR A 264 -11.87 1.19 11.82
N GLN A 265 -10.68 1.74 12.04
CA GLN A 265 -9.91 2.48 11.04
C GLN A 265 -9.54 1.59 9.85
N GLN A 266 -8.94 0.44 10.08
CA GLN A 266 -8.51 -0.45 9.01
C GLN A 266 -9.69 -0.94 8.15
N VAL A 267 -10.79 -1.36 8.77
CA VAL A 267 -11.98 -1.87 8.07
C VAL A 267 -12.60 -0.79 7.18
N LEU A 268 -12.96 0.34 7.75
CA LEU A 268 -13.67 1.39 7.01
C LEU A 268 -12.78 2.05 5.96
N THR A 269 -11.48 2.23 6.24
CA THR A 269 -10.55 2.78 5.24
C THR A 269 -10.39 1.81 4.06
N SER A 270 -10.31 0.51 4.30
CA SER A 270 -10.24 -0.51 3.23
C SER A 270 -11.46 -0.47 2.31
N VAL A 271 -12.64 -0.42 2.89
CA VAL A 271 -13.89 -0.36 2.11
C VAL A 271 -13.97 0.94 1.30
N VAL A 272 -13.73 2.09 1.93
CA VAL A 272 -13.81 3.40 1.29
C VAL A 272 -12.78 3.54 0.15
N GLN A 273 -11.53 3.13 0.38
CA GLN A 273 -10.49 3.25 -0.63
C GLN A 273 -10.66 2.23 -1.77
N THR A 274 -11.10 1.02 -1.47
CA THR A 274 -11.44 0.03 -2.50
C THR A 274 -12.58 0.50 -3.40
N ALA A 275 -13.65 1.05 -2.84
CA ALA A 275 -14.74 1.63 -3.62
C ALA A 275 -14.22 2.72 -4.57
N ARG A 276 -13.34 3.60 -4.08
CA ARG A 276 -12.70 4.65 -4.91
C ARG A 276 -11.84 4.08 -6.04
N LEU A 277 -11.03 3.07 -5.77
CA LEU A 277 -10.20 2.41 -6.79
C LEU A 277 -11.06 1.78 -7.89
N ARG A 278 -12.24 1.31 -7.55
CA ARG A 278 -13.21 0.72 -8.49
C ARG A 278 -14.10 1.76 -9.19
N GLY A 279 -13.94 3.04 -8.91
CA GLY A 279 -14.82 4.10 -9.45
C GLY A 279 -16.25 4.06 -8.90
N ILE A 280 -16.47 3.34 -7.79
CA ILE A 280 -17.79 3.20 -7.15
C ILE A 280 -17.93 4.28 -6.07
N SER A 281 -19.15 4.81 -5.88
CA SER A 281 -19.43 5.76 -4.80
C SER A 281 -19.24 5.10 -3.43
N PRO A 282 -18.26 5.52 -2.61
CA PRO A 282 -18.09 4.97 -1.27
C PRO A 282 -19.30 5.21 -0.37
N GLN A 283 -20.06 6.31 -0.59
CA GLN A 283 -21.29 6.58 0.14
C GLN A 283 -22.32 5.49 -0.12
N GLN A 284 -22.55 5.15 -1.38
CA GLN A 284 -23.51 4.11 -1.76
C GLN A 284 -23.12 2.75 -1.18
N VAL A 285 -21.80 2.40 -1.26
CA VAL A 285 -21.30 1.15 -0.66
C VAL A 285 -21.58 1.10 0.84
N ILE A 286 -21.28 2.17 1.58
CA ILE A 286 -21.52 2.20 3.03
C ILE A 286 -23.03 2.12 3.34
N VAL A 287 -23.88 2.83 2.58
CA VAL A 287 -25.33 2.76 2.76
C VAL A 287 -25.85 1.34 2.53
N GLN A 288 -25.40 0.65 1.47
CA GLN A 288 -25.76 -0.74 1.19
C GLN A 288 -25.34 -1.68 2.32
N LEU A 289 -24.11 -1.55 2.83
CA LEU A 289 -23.62 -2.35 3.96
C LEU A 289 -24.44 -2.12 5.24
N LEU A 290 -24.93 -0.91 5.45
CA LEU A 290 -25.75 -0.58 6.62
C LEU A 290 -27.20 -1.09 6.48
N HIS A 291 -27.67 -1.34 5.27
CA HIS A 291 -28.99 -1.96 5.01
C HIS A 291 -28.93 -3.49 4.96
N ALA A 292 -27.79 -4.10 4.64
CA ALA A 292 -27.64 -5.54 4.68
C ALA A 292 -27.90 -6.03 6.11
N GLN A 293 -29.01 -6.77 6.31
CA GLN A 293 -29.32 -7.38 7.60
C GLN A 293 -28.17 -8.33 7.96
N THR A 294 -27.63 -8.19 9.15
CA THR A 294 -26.74 -9.20 9.70
C THR A 294 -27.50 -10.52 9.72
N PRO A 295 -27.02 -11.63 9.14
CA PRO A 295 -27.66 -12.92 9.33
C PRO A 295 -27.81 -13.14 10.84
N ALA A 296 -29.01 -13.42 11.29
CA ALA A 296 -29.27 -13.82 12.67
C ALA A 296 -28.32 -15.00 12.97
N PRO A 297 -27.68 -15.06 14.17
CA PRO A 297 -26.94 -16.24 14.54
C PRO A 297 -27.90 -17.43 14.45
N SER A 298 -27.53 -18.45 13.68
CA SER A 298 -28.30 -19.71 13.66
C SER A 298 -28.53 -20.16 15.10
N PRO A 299 -29.80 -20.51 15.46
CA PRO A 299 -30.03 -21.05 16.78
C PRO A 299 -29.15 -22.28 16.95
N ALA A 300 -28.34 -22.29 18.02
CA ALA A 300 -27.61 -23.48 18.40
C ALA A 300 -28.61 -24.64 18.51
N LEU A 301 -28.46 -25.62 17.64
CA LEU A 301 -29.12 -26.91 17.83
C LEU A 301 -28.47 -27.55 19.05
N ASN A 302 -29.25 -27.56 20.16
CA ASN A 302 -28.95 -28.37 21.32
C ASN A 302 -28.96 -29.86 20.95
#